data_47e37d0985cf5431e76978d08395fe34
#
_entry.id   47e37d0985cf5431e76978d08395fe34
#
_cell.length_a   1.000
_cell.length_b   1.000
_cell.length_c   1.000
_cell.angle_alpha   90.00
_cell.angle_beta   90.00
_cell.angle_gamma   90.00
#
_symmetry.space_group_name_H-M   'P 1'
#
loop_
_entity.id
_entity.type
_entity.pdbx_description
1 polymer ?
#
loop_
_entity_poly.entity_id
_entity_poly.type
_entity_poly.pdbx_seq_one_letter_code
_entity_poly.pdbx_strand_id
1 'polypeptide(L)'
;MNEEYMRRAIELAKEAAAGGEVPVGAVVVRKKDGLIVGEGRNRREERRCPTAHAELEAIEQASRFLGGWRLCGCELYVTLEPCPMCAGGIINSRIDKVIFGAYDNKAGSCGSLTNLFELSYNHRPQVCGGFMEEECAGILKEFFKNRRRSKMDIKLVEAKTDDQLERVAAIADHIWHEYFPCILTEGQIDYMVDKFCSFKAMKENIADEGYIYYIIKRGADDIGYTAIKPDGDRLFLSKLYICKEERGKKYARAAMDCHKQFARDHGMRAIWLTVNKYNANTIAAYRKMGFETIGDGVTDIGSGYVMDDYFMECSV
;
A
#
# COMPACT_ATOMS: atom_id res chain seq x y z
N MET A 1 -4.28 16.40 -33.14
CA MET A 1 -4.63 15.50 -32.02
C MET A 1 -6.07 15.78 -31.67
N ASN A 2 -6.85 14.75 -31.38
CA ASN A 2 -8.26 14.91 -31.04
C ASN A 2 -8.49 14.44 -29.59
N GLU A 3 -9.07 15.31 -28.76
CA GLU A 3 -9.35 15.03 -27.35
C GLU A 3 -10.35 13.87 -27.18
N GLU A 4 -11.32 13.71 -28.07
CA GLU A 4 -12.34 12.66 -27.96
C GLU A 4 -11.69 11.26 -27.90
N TYR A 5 -10.65 11.01 -28.70
CA TYR A 5 -9.97 9.72 -28.71
C TYR A 5 -9.17 9.50 -27.42
N MET A 6 -8.52 10.53 -26.87
CA MET A 6 -7.85 10.41 -25.57
C MET A 6 -8.88 10.26 -24.43
N ARG A 7 -10.02 10.95 -24.48
CA ARG A 7 -11.10 10.75 -23.50
C ARG A 7 -11.62 9.33 -23.52
N ARG A 8 -11.79 8.71 -24.72
CA ARG A 8 -12.17 7.31 -24.81
C ARG A 8 -11.09 6.38 -24.22
N ALA A 9 -9.82 6.65 -24.47
CA ALA A 9 -8.73 5.91 -23.82
C ALA A 9 -8.75 6.08 -22.28
N ILE A 10 -9.06 7.27 -21.77
CA ILE A 10 -9.22 7.56 -20.33
C ILE A 10 -10.40 6.77 -19.72
N GLU A 11 -11.53 6.64 -20.43
CA GLU A 11 -12.64 5.80 -19.97
C GLU A 11 -12.22 4.34 -19.84
N LEU A 12 -11.52 3.80 -20.82
CA LEU A 12 -10.97 2.44 -20.79
C LEU A 12 -9.96 2.26 -19.64
N ALA A 13 -9.16 3.29 -19.34
CA ALA A 13 -8.27 3.27 -18.18
C ALA A 13 -9.05 3.25 -16.85
N LYS A 14 -10.16 3.98 -16.74
CA LYS A 14 -11.04 3.93 -15.57
C LYS A 14 -11.72 2.57 -15.41
N GLU A 15 -12.13 1.94 -16.51
CA GLU A 15 -12.63 0.55 -16.50
C GLU A 15 -11.58 -0.44 -16.01
N ALA A 16 -10.31 -0.30 -16.45
CA ALA A 16 -9.19 -1.10 -15.94
C ALA A 16 -9.03 -0.91 -14.43
N ALA A 17 -9.04 0.34 -13.94
CA ALA A 17 -8.94 0.66 -12.51
C ALA A 17 -10.07 0.01 -11.69
N ALA A 18 -11.30 0.05 -12.18
CA ALA A 18 -12.45 -0.59 -11.53
C ALA A 18 -12.29 -2.11 -11.42
N GLY A 19 -11.61 -2.73 -12.38
CA GLY A 19 -11.23 -4.15 -12.35
C GLY A 19 -9.98 -4.47 -11.53
N GLY A 20 -9.37 -3.48 -10.83
CA GLY A 20 -8.16 -3.67 -10.03
C GLY A 20 -6.86 -3.67 -10.84
N GLU A 21 -6.92 -3.38 -12.13
CA GLU A 21 -5.77 -3.27 -13.03
C GLU A 21 -5.12 -1.88 -12.97
N VAL A 22 -3.84 -1.80 -13.33
CA VAL A 22 -3.20 -0.50 -13.55
C VAL A 22 -3.96 0.25 -14.64
N PRO A 23 -4.41 1.50 -14.41
CA PRO A 23 -5.31 2.23 -15.27
C PRO A 23 -4.60 2.72 -16.55
N VAL A 24 -4.55 1.86 -17.52
CA VAL A 24 -4.10 2.19 -18.87
C VAL A 24 -5.20 1.79 -19.86
N GLY A 25 -5.51 2.71 -20.75
CA GLY A 25 -6.45 2.52 -21.84
C GLY A 25 -5.85 3.03 -23.14
N ALA A 26 -6.21 2.39 -24.25
CA ALA A 26 -5.71 2.72 -25.58
C ALA A 26 -6.79 2.58 -26.64
N VAL A 27 -6.73 3.43 -27.67
CA VAL A 27 -7.56 3.33 -28.86
C VAL A 27 -6.73 3.45 -30.13
N VAL A 28 -7.05 2.65 -31.14
CA VAL A 28 -6.49 2.76 -32.50
C VAL A 28 -7.50 3.43 -33.38
N VAL A 29 -7.11 4.54 -34.02
CA VAL A 29 -7.98 5.34 -34.89
C VAL A 29 -7.49 5.29 -36.32
N ARG A 30 -8.39 4.99 -37.25
CA ARG A 30 -8.11 5.05 -38.66
C ARG A 30 -8.24 6.47 -39.22
N LYS A 31 -7.14 7.04 -39.71
CA LYS A 31 -7.04 8.46 -40.12
C LYS A 31 -8.01 8.90 -41.18
N LYS A 32 -8.32 8.03 -42.15
CA LYS A 32 -9.13 8.42 -43.35
C LYS A 32 -10.54 8.85 -43.00
N ASP A 33 -11.13 8.36 -41.93
CA ASP A 33 -12.51 8.58 -41.52
C ASP A 33 -12.70 8.86 -40.04
N GLY A 34 -11.63 8.86 -39.27
CA GLY A 34 -11.67 9.11 -37.83
C GLY A 34 -12.31 7.97 -37.00
N LEU A 35 -12.51 6.79 -37.61
CA LEU A 35 -13.16 5.69 -36.93
C LEU A 35 -12.20 5.02 -35.93
N ILE A 36 -12.66 4.80 -34.71
CA ILE A 36 -11.99 3.93 -33.73
C ILE A 36 -12.17 2.48 -34.21
N VAL A 37 -11.06 1.84 -34.58
CA VAL A 37 -11.03 0.48 -35.11
C VAL A 37 -10.51 -0.55 -34.13
N GLY A 38 -9.99 -0.11 -33.00
CA GLY A 38 -9.53 -0.96 -31.89
C GLY A 38 -9.50 -0.22 -30.57
N GLU A 39 -9.94 -0.90 -29.55
CA GLU A 39 -9.93 -0.41 -28.15
C GLU A 39 -9.27 -1.46 -27.26
N GLY A 40 -8.57 -1.00 -26.24
CA GLY A 40 -7.91 -1.87 -25.27
C GLY A 40 -7.78 -1.23 -23.91
N ARG A 41 -7.84 -2.05 -22.88
CA ARG A 41 -7.51 -1.68 -21.51
C ARG A 41 -6.56 -2.69 -20.91
N ASN A 42 -5.80 -2.28 -19.89
CA ASN A 42 -4.92 -3.23 -19.20
C ASN A 42 -5.75 -4.35 -18.55
N ARG A 43 -5.30 -5.63 -18.73
CA ARG A 43 -5.99 -6.84 -18.24
C ARG A 43 -5.01 -7.91 -17.78
N ARG A 44 -3.85 -7.49 -17.26
CA ARG A 44 -2.76 -8.41 -16.87
C ARG A 44 -3.16 -9.37 -15.76
N GLU A 45 -3.80 -8.87 -14.73
CA GLU A 45 -4.25 -9.68 -13.60
C GLU A 45 -5.47 -10.53 -13.99
N GLU A 46 -6.44 -9.93 -14.69
CA GLU A 46 -7.66 -10.59 -15.18
C GLU A 46 -7.33 -11.80 -16.06
N ARG A 47 -6.43 -11.62 -17.04
CA ARG A 47 -6.03 -12.68 -17.97
C ARG A 47 -4.85 -13.53 -17.49
N ARG A 48 -4.22 -13.16 -16.38
CA ARG A 48 -2.95 -13.75 -15.91
C ARG A 48 -1.91 -13.81 -17.04
N CYS A 49 -1.84 -12.73 -17.80
CA CYS A 49 -1.02 -12.66 -19.02
C CYS A 49 -0.16 -11.39 -19.00
N PRO A 50 1.18 -11.51 -19.03
CA PRO A 50 2.08 -10.35 -18.94
C PRO A 50 1.99 -9.42 -20.15
N THR A 51 1.46 -9.91 -21.29
CA THR A 51 1.33 -9.14 -22.52
C THR A 51 -0.03 -8.47 -22.70
N ALA A 52 -1.00 -8.69 -21.78
CA ALA A 52 -2.33 -8.10 -21.85
C ALA A 52 -2.32 -6.60 -21.47
N HIS A 53 -1.55 -5.81 -22.20
CA HIS A 53 -1.49 -4.35 -22.10
C HIS A 53 -2.50 -3.70 -23.02
N ALA A 54 -2.98 -2.52 -22.64
CA ALA A 54 -4.01 -1.77 -23.38
C ALA A 54 -3.66 -1.58 -24.86
N GLU A 55 -2.40 -1.23 -25.14
CA GLU A 55 -1.91 -0.97 -26.49
C GLU A 55 -1.99 -2.23 -27.35
N LEU A 56 -1.54 -3.38 -26.82
CA LEU A 56 -1.55 -4.64 -27.57
C LEU A 56 -2.99 -5.15 -27.78
N GLU A 57 -3.88 -5.01 -26.80
CA GLU A 57 -5.30 -5.31 -26.93
C GLU A 57 -5.95 -4.47 -28.05
N ALA A 58 -5.68 -3.17 -28.06
CA ALA A 58 -6.19 -2.25 -29.09
C ALA A 58 -5.64 -2.59 -30.49
N ILE A 59 -4.35 -2.91 -30.61
CA ILE A 59 -3.69 -3.33 -31.86
C ILE A 59 -4.29 -4.64 -32.36
N GLU A 60 -4.50 -5.62 -31.48
CA GLU A 60 -5.11 -6.90 -31.86
C GLU A 60 -6.53 -6.73 -32.37
N GLN A 61 -7.35 -5.93 -31.68
CA GLN A 61 -8.72 -5.64 -32.11
C GLN A 61 -8.75 -4.89 -33.46
N ALA A 62 -7.90 -3.87 -33.63
CA ALA A 62 -7.77 -3.13 -34.87
C ALA A 62 -7.35 -4.05 -36.03
N SER A 63 -6.42 -4.96 -35.79
CA SER A 63 -5.96 -5.92 -36.81
C SER A 63 -7.07 -6.86 -37.26
N ARG A 64 -7.89 -7.35 -36.32
CA ARG A 64 -9.07 -8.18 -36.64
C ARG A 64 -10.12 -7.39 -37.41
N PHE A 65 -10.41 -6.14 -36.97
CA PHE A 65 -11.39 -5.27 -37.62
C PHE A 65 -11.01 -4.93 -39.08
N LEU A 66 -9.72 -4.66 -39.33
CA LEU A 66 -9.20 -4.29 -40.64
C LEU A 66 -8.83 -5.48 -41.53
N GLY A 67 -8.89 -6.70 -40.98
CA GLY A 67 -8.58 -7.94 -41.72
C GLY A 67 -7.10 -8.12 -42.04
N GLY A 68 -6.20 -7.46 -41.27
CA GLY A 68 -4.76 -7.55 -41.51
C GLY A 68 -3.92 -6.93 -40.39
N TRP A 69 -2.68 -7.40 -40.22
CA TRP A 69 -1.79 -6.99 -39.16
C TRP A 69 -1.10 -5.62 -39.43
N ARG A 70 -1.10 -5.12 -40.66
CA ARG A 70 -0.55 -3.80 -41.00
C ARG A 70 -1.59 -2.73 -40.78
N LEU A 71 -1.35 -1.87 -39.80
CA LEU A 71 -2.24 -0.78 -39.43
C LEU A 71 -1.73 0.57 -39.97
N CYS A 72 -1.24 0.53 -41.25
CA CYS A 72 -0.87 1.76 -41.95
C CYS A 72 -2.09 2.70 -42.07
N GLY A 73 -1.87 3.99 -41.88
CA GLY A 73 -2.96 4.98 -41.86
C GLY A 73 -3.74 5.00 -40.56
N CYS A 74 -3.20 4.38 -39.49
CA CYS A 74 -3.77 4.45 -38.13
C CYS A 74 -2.89 5.24 -37.16
N GLU A 75 -3.53 5.80 -36.15
CA GLU A 75 -2.91 6.46 -34.99
C GLU A 75 -3.32 5.72 -33.72
N LEU A 76 -2.40 5.60 -32.76
CA LEU A 76 -2.67 5.05 -31.43
C LEU A 76 -2.72 6.20 -30.40
N TYR A 77 -3.80 6.29 -29.64
CA TYR A 77 -3.92 7.11 -28.45
C TYR A 77 -3.86 6.21 -27.23
N VAL A 78 -3.03 6.53 -26.25
CA VAL A 78 -2.84 5.75 -25.02
C VAL A 78 -2.61 6.67 -23.83
N THR A 79 -3.17 6.32 -22.69
CA THR A 79 -3.11 7.17 -21.48
C THR A 79 -1.74 7.21 -20.79
N LEU A 80 -0.87 6.21 -21.06
CA LEU A 80 0.49 6.12 -20.48
C LEU A 80 1.49 5.85 -21.60
N GLU A 81 2.69 6.40 -21.48
CA GLU A 81 3.80 6.15 -22.40
C GLU A 81 4.05 4.65 -22.59
N PRO A 82 4.09 4.16 -23.83
CA PRO A 82 4.29 2.74 -24.13
C PRO A 82 5.61 2.19 -23.59
N CYS A 83 5.54 1.01 -22.98
CA CYS A 83 6.71 0.25 -22.54
C CYS A 83 7.43 -0.41 -23.73
N PRO A 84 8.63 -1.04 -23.56
CA PRO A 84 9.40 -1.63 -24.67
C PRO A 84 8.61 -2.67 -25.48
N MET A 85 7.82 -3.50 -24.81
CA MET A 85 6.99 -4.51 -25.45
C MET A 85 5.90 -3.87 -26.35
N CYS A 86 5.22 -2.85 -25.85
CA CYS A 86 4.17 -2.15 -26.60
C CYS A 86 4.76 -1.31 -27.73
N ALA A 87 5.89 -0.64 -27.51
CA ALA A 87 6.60 0.08 -28.55
C ALA A 87 7.03 -0.85 -29.68
N GLY A 88 7.52 -2.06 -29.37
CA GLY A 88 7.81 -3.11 -30.36
C GLY A 88 6.56 -3.55 -31.13
N GLY A 89 5.43 -3.71 -30.45
CA GLY A 89 4.12 -4.02 -31.07
C GLY A 89 3.65 -2.94 -32.05
N ILE A 90 3.84 -1.66 -31.67
CA ILE A 90 3.50 -0.51 -32.49
C ILE A 90 4.37 -0.47 -33.78
N ILE A 91 5.69 -0.69 -33.63
CA ILE A 91 6.60 -0.78 -34.80
C ILE A 91 6.17 -1.90 -35.73
N ASN A 92 5.92 -3.09 -35.18
CA ASN A 92 5.56 -4.26 -35.95
C ASN A 92 4.20 -4.11 -36.69
N SER A 93 3.22 -3.49 -36.05
CA SER A 93 1.90 -3.25 -36.62
C SER A 93 1.87 -2.12 -37.64
N ARG A 94 2.95 -1.36 -37.86
CA ARG A 94 3.04 -0.25 -38.81
C ARG A 94 2.08 0.92 -38.50
N ILE A 95 1.80 1.20 -37.24
CA ILE A 95 1.04 2.38 -36.84
C ILE A 95 1.84 3.65 -37.16
N ASP A 96 1.19 4.62 -37.81
CA ASP A 96 1.85 5.84 -38.30
C ASP A 96 2.26 6.79 -37.16
N LYS A 97 1.43 6.87 -36.11
CA LYS A 97 1.62 7.86 -35.03
C LYS A 97 1.14 7.33 -33.67
N VAL A 98 1.87 7.68 -32.64
CA VAL A 98 1.54 7.41 -31.23
C VAL A 98 1.34 8.74 -30.52
N ILE A 99 0.21 8.86 -29.84
CA ILE A 99 -0.12 9.99 -28.97
C ILE A 99 -0.31 9.42 -27.56
N PHE A 100 0.54 9.81 -26.62
CA PHE A 100 0.40 9.35 -25.25
C PHE A 100 0.17 10.49 -24.25
N GLY A 101 -0.51 10.14 -23.13
CA GLY A 101 -0.81 11.10 -22.06
C GLY A 101 0.35 11.25 -21.09
N ALA A 102 0.36 10.46 -20.03
CA ALA A 102 1.37 10.55 -18.98
C ALA A 102 2.71 9.93 -19.40
N TYR A 103 3.81 10.52 -18.95
CA TYR A 103 5.16 9.96 -19.09
C TYR A 103 5.40 8.82 -18.09
N ASP A 104 6.19 7.82 -18.47
CA ASP A 104 6.60 6.71 -17.60
C ASP A 104 8.12 6.65 -17.41
N ASN A 105 8.62 7.21 -16.33
CA ASN A 105 10.04 7.23 -15.98
C ASN A 105 10.61 5.86 -15.60
N LYS A 106 9.79 4.78 -15.54
CA LYS A 106 10.22 3.43 -15.16
C LYS A 106 10.32 2.47 -16.33
N ALA A 107 9.46 2.63 -17.33
CA ALA A 107 9.39 1.73 -18.46
C ALA A 107 9.08 2.43 -19.78
N GLY A 108 8.90 3.76 -19.80
CA GLY A 108 8.58 4.52 -20.99
C GLY A 108 9.65 4.41 -22.07
N SER A 109 9.23 4.03 -23.26
CA SER A 109 10.15 3.70 -24.37
C SER A 109 9.90 4.57 -25.60
N CYS A 110 9.27 5.73 -25.38
CA CYS A 110 8.99 6.74 -26.39
C CYS A 110 9.64 8.10 -26.08
N GLY A 111 10.62 8.12 -25.15
CA GLY A 111 11.37 9.33 -24.79
C GLY A 111 11.76 9.46 -23.31
N SER A 112 11.02 8.83 -22.35
CA SER A 112 11.32 8.99 -20.93
C SER A 112 12.54 8.21 -20.46
N LEU A 113 12.57 6.89 -20.62
CA LEU A 113 13.71 6.05 -20.25
C LEU A 113 14.59 5.74 -21.46
N THR A 114 13.98 5.45 -22.58
CA THR A 114 14.61 5.19 -23.88
C THR A 114 13.68 5.63 -24.99
N ASN A 115 14.20 5.76 -26.22
CA ASN A 115 13.38 6.01 -27.39
C ASN A 115 13.61 4.94 -28.46
N LEU A 116 12.77 3.91 -28.47
CA LEU A 116 12.87 2.83 -29.46
C LEU A 116 12.57 3.29 -30.88
N PHE A 117 11.81 4.37 -31.05
CA PHE A 117 11.41 4.88 -32.37
C PHE A 117 12.51 5.67 -33.09
N GLU A 118 13.60 6.04 -32.38
CA GLU A 118 14.80 6.65 -32.96
C GLU A 118 15.76 5.61 -33.54
N LEU A 119 15.62 4.34 -33.13
CA LEU A 119 16.46 3.26 -33.62
C LEU A 119 16.16 2.95 -35.11
N SER A 120 17.14 2.35 -35.80
CA SER A 120 17.05 2.07 -37.25
C SER A 120 16.15 0.89 -37.61
N TYR A 121 14.97 0.80 -36.97
CA TYR A 121 13.96 -0.17 -37.39
C TYR A 121 13.36 0.18 -38.74
N ASN A 122 12.75 -0.82 -39.38
CA ASN A 122 12.13 -0.70 -40.71
C ASN A 122 10.82 0.10 -40.72
N HIS A 123 10.36 0.55 -39.57
CA HIS A 123 9.22 1.46 -39.39
C HIS A 123 9.47 2.35 -38.15
N ARG A 124 9.14 3.63 -38.28
CA ARG A 124 9.30 4.63 -37.23
C ARG A 124 8.03 5.45 -37.12
N PRO A 125 7.18 5.19 -36.13
CA PRO A 125 5.99 6.01 -35.90
C PRO A 125 6.38 7.42 -35.46
N GLN A 126 5.55 8.40 -35.77
CA GLN A 126 5.63 9.72 -35.15
C GLN A 126 5.20 9.62 -33.70
N VAL A 127 5.81 10.41 -32.82
CA VAL A 127 5.48 10.43 -31.38
C VAL A 127 5.02 11.80 -30.95
N CYS A 128 3.96 11.84 -30.14
CA CYS A 128 3.52 13.02 -29.43
C CYS A 128 3.18 12.65 -27.98
N GLY A 129 4.04 13.06 -27.04
CA GLY A 129 3.84 12.86 -25.60
C GLY A 129 3.17 14.03 -24.91
N GLY A 130 2.64 13.79 -23.72
CA GLY A 130 2.06 14.82 -22.85
C GLY A 130 0.68 15.30 -23.26
N PHE A 131 -0.04 14.58 -24.12
CA PHE A 131 -1.38 14.99 -24.52
C PHE A 131 -2.41 14.64 -23.45
N MET A 132 -3.00 15.67 -22.83
CA MET A 132 -3.85 15.56 -21.63
C MET A 132 -3.11 14.90 -20.44
N GLU A 133 -1.83 15.25 -20.26
CA GLU A 133 -0.92 14.62 -19.29
C GLU A 133 -1.49 14.65 -17.87
N GLU A 134 -1.98 15.80 -17.41
CA GLU A 134 -2.45 15.97 -16.03
C GLU A 134 -3.59 15.00 -15.70
N GLU A 135 -4.55 14.85 -16.62
CA GLU A 135 -5.70 13.96 -16.45
C GLU A 135 -5.26 12.49 -16.46
N CYS A 136 -4.42 12.09 -17.39
CA CYS A 136 -3.88 10.73 -17.48
C CYS A 136 -3.02 10.36 -16.26
N ALA A 137 -2.12 11.24 -15.83
CA ALA A 137 -1.29 11.05 -14.65
C ALA A 137 -2.11 11.06 -13.35
N GLY A 138 -3.20 11.84 -13.30
CA GLY A 138 -4.12 11.93 -12.18
C GLY A 138 -4.75 10.58 -11.86
N ILE A 139 -5.25 9.87 -12.85
CA ILE A 139 -5.87 8.54 -12.71
C ILE A 139 -4.87 7.53 -12.13
N LEU A 140 -3.63 7.52 -12.65
CA LEU A 140 -2.56 6.66 -12.14
C LEU A 140 -2.21 6.97 -10.69
N LYS A 141 -2.05 8.27 -10.34
CA LYS A 141 -1.75 8.72 -8.97
C LYS A 141 -2.84 8.30 -8.00
N GLU A 142 -4.10 8.48 -8.37
CA GLU A 142 -5.24 8.10 -7.55
C GLU A 142 -5.32 6.59 -7.34
N PHE A 143 -5.20 5.79 -8.39
CA PHE A 143 -5.19 4.34 -8.31
C PHE A 143 -4.10 3.83 -7.36
N PHE A 144 -2.85 4.30 -7.51
CA PHE A 144 -1.77 3.86 -6.63
C PHE A 144 -1.90 4.39 -5.19
N LYS A 145 -2.53 5.55 -5.00
CA LYS A 145 -2.88 6.07 -3.66
C LYS A 145 -3.91 5.16 -3.00
N ASN A 146 -4.97 4.79 -3.70
CA ASN A 146 -6.02 3.91 -3.20
C ASN A 146 -5.50 2.49 -2.95
N ARG A 147 -4.69 1.93 -3.86
CA ARG A 147 -4.06 0.62 -3.68
C ARG A 147 -3.07 0.59 -2.49
N ARG A 148 -2.39 1.70 -2.20
CA ARG A 148 -1.58 1.83 -0.97
C ARG A 148 -2.43 1.91 0.27
N ARG A 149 -3.58 2.60 0.23
CA ARG A 149 -4.56 2.61 1.33
C ARG A 149 -5.13 1.22 1.58
N SER A 150 -5.64 0.53 0.57
CA SER A 150 -6.21 -0.82 0.72
C SER A 150 -5.19 -1.88 1.17
N LYS A 151 -3.91 -1.75 0.80
CA LYS A 151 -2.83 -2.60 1.37
C LYS A 151 -2.50 -2.27 2.83
N MET A 152 -2.91 -1.11 3.34
CA MET A 152 -2.76 -0.68 4.73
C MET A 152 -4.08 -0.80 5.52
N ASP A 153 -5.16 -1.32 4.90
CA ASP A 153 -6.43 -1.52 5.57
C ASP A 153 -6.31 -2.64 6.62
N ILE A 154 -6.03 -2.19 7.83
CA ILE A 154 -6.19 -2.99 9.03
C ILE A 154 -7.47 -2.56 9.73
N LYS A 155 -8.04 -3.47 10.50
CA LYS A 155 -9.12 -3.18 11.46
C LYS A 155 -8.61 -3.47 12.85
N LEU A 156 -8.84 -2.54 13.76
CA LEU A 156 -8.71 -2.80 15.19
C LEU A 156 -10.05 -3.34 15.68
N VAL A 157 -10.07 -4.62 16.04
CA VAL A 157 -11.25 -5.28 16.60
C VAL A 157 -11.06 -5.36 18.10
N GLU A 158 -11.89 -4.65 18.85
CA GLU A 158 -11.87 -4.67 20.31
C GLU A 158 -12.16 -6.08 20.84
N ALA A 159 -11.27 -6.58 21.70
CA ALA A 159 -11.37 -7.90 22.30
C ALA A 159 -12.30 -7.84 23.54
N LYS A 160 -13.58 -8.14 23.33
CA LYS A 160 -14.63 -8.09 24.37
C LYS A 160 -15.03 -9.45 24.92
N THR A 161 -14.77 -10.52 24.15
CA THR A 161 -15.11 -11.90 24.56
C THR A 161 -13.89 -12.64 25.04
N ASP A 162 -14.11 -13.65 25.86
CA ASP A 162 -13.03 -14.51 26.37
C ASP A 162 -12.24 -15.16 25.23
N ASP A 163 -12.91 -15.65 24.17
CA ASP A 163 -12.25 -16.19 22.96
C ASP A 163 -11.32 -15.15 22.29
N GLN A 164 -11.77 -13.89 22.20
CA GLN A 164 -10.93 -12.85 21.61
C GLN A 164 -9.72 -12.51 22.49
N LEU A 165 -9.87 -12.51 23.81
CA LEU A 165 -8.75 -12.28 24.73
C LEU A 165 -7.78 -13.46 24.75
N GLU A 166 -8.26 -14.70 24.68
CA GLU A 166 -7.39 -15.89 24.52
C GLU A 166 -6.57 -15.81 23.24
N ARG A 167 -7.16 -15.36 22.16
CA ARG A 167 -6.44 -15.12 20.88
C ARG A 167 -5.39 -14.03 21.02
N VAL A 168 -5.70 -12.92 21.70
CA VAL A 168 -4.70 -11.87 21.98
C VAL A 168 -3.55 -12.44 22.81
N ALA A 169 -3.84 -13.23 23.85
CA ALA A 169 -2.82 -13.86 24.68
C ALA A 169 -1.91 -14.81 23.89
N ALA A 170 -2.49 -15.63 23.01
CA ALA A 170 -1.72 -16.52 22.14
C ALA A 170 -0.82 -15.74 21.14
N ILE A 171 -1.33 -14.66 20.56
CA ILE A 171 -0.52 -13.78 19.70
C ILE A 171 0.60 -13.12 20.51
N ALA A 172 0.31 -12.68 21.72
CA ALA A 172 1.30 -12.05 22.60
C ALA A 172 2.43 -13.04 22.96
N ASP A 173 2.09 -14.23 23.41
CA ASP A 173 3.04 -15.29 23.75
C ASP A 173 3.98 -15.58 22.56
N HIS A 174 3.41 -15.82 21.38
CA HIS A 174 4.18 -16.09 20.17
C HIS A 174 5.14 -14.93 19.82
N ILE A 175 4.66 -13.68 19.85
CA ILE A 175 5.49 -12.52 19.50
C ILE A 175 6.59 -12.26 20.52
N TRP A 176 6.31 -12.44 21.80
CA TRP A 176 7.28 -12.19 22.84
C TRP A 176 8.43 -13.18 22.79
N HIS A 177 8.17 -14.47 22.64
CA HIS A 177 9.19 -15.51 22.50
C HIS A 177 9.96 -15.45 21.17
N GLU A 178 9.38 -14.84 20.12
CA GLU A 178 10.07 -14.64 18.84
C GLU A 178 10.94 -13.37 18.85
N TYR A 179 10.48 -12.29 19.46
CA TYR A 179 11.11 -10.96 19.29
C TYR A 179 12.12 -10.64 20.38
N PHE A 180 11.82 -10.95 21.65
CA PHE A 180 12.58 -10.46 22.78
C PHE A 180 13.82 -11.29 23.22
N PRO A 181 14.11 -12.50 22.72
CA PRO A 181 15.33 -13.23 23.09
C PRO A 181 16.64 -12.48 22.78
N CYS A 182 16.61 -11.49 21.90
CA CYS A 182 17.77 -10.62 21.63
C CYS A 182 17.98 -9.51 22.68
N ILE A 183 17.05 -9.30 23.61
CA ILE A 183 17.06 -8.19 24.60
C ILE A 183 16.92 -8.73 26.02
N LEU A 184 16.13 -9.78 26.22
CA LEU A 184 15.77 -10.34 27.54
C LEU A 184 16.14 -11.82 27.62
N THR A 185 16.28 -12.32 28.85
CA THR A 185 16.45 -13.75 29.09
C THR A 185 15.12 -14.50 28.92
N GLU A 186 15.17 -15.78 28.59
CA GLU A 186 13.98 -16.64 28.42
C GLU A 186 13.09 -16.60 29.67
N GLY A 187 13.69 -16.82 30.87
CA GLY A 187 12.92 -16.76 32.11
C GLY A 187 12.28 -15.40 32.40
N GLN A 188 12.88 -14.28 31.93
CA GLN A 188 12.25 -12.96 32.04
C GLN A 188 11.10 -12.82 31.07
N ILE A 189 11.21 -13.38 29.84
CA ILE A 189 10.13 -13.39 28.86
C ILE A 189 8.95 -14.19 29.40
N ASP A 190 9.17 -15.40 29.89
CA ASP A 190 8.13 -16.25 30.50
C ASP A 190 7.39 -15.52 31.63
N TYR A 191 8.15 -14.94 32.53
CA TYR A 191 7.60 -14.17 33.65
C TYR A 191 6.74 -12.98 33.17
N MET A 192 7.22 -12.26 32.17
CA MET A 192 6.51 -11.07 31.67
C MET A 192 5.27 -11.43 30.84
N VAL A 193 5.33 -12.53 30.08
CA VAL A 193 4.17 -13.05 29.34
C VAL A 193 3.09 -13.50 30.33
N ASP A 194 3.44 -14.27 31.34
CA ASP A 194 2.47 -14.72 32.35
C ASP A 194 1.87 -13.53 33.11
N LYS A 195 2.70 -12.62 33.60
CA LYS A 195 2.28 -11.51 34.45
C LYS A 195 1.49 -10.40 33.70
N PHE A 196 1.85 -10.08 32.44
CA PHE A 196 1.36 -8.91 31.74
C PHE A 196 0.60 -9.20 30.44
N CYS A 197 0.70 -10.43 29.92
CA CYS A 197 0.14 -10.79 28.61
C CYS A 197 -0.71 -12.06 28.65
N SER A 198 -0.88 -12.69 29.81
CA SER A 198 -1.78 -13.84 29.95
C SER A 198 -3.25 -13.41 29.86
N PHE A 199 -4.12 -14.34 29.47
CA PHE A 199 -5.56 -14.12 29.48
C PHE A 199 -6.08 -13.57 30.80
N LYS A 200 -5.61 -14.14 31.93
CA LYS A 200 -5.97 -13.69 33.28
C LYS A 200 -5.56 -12.24 33.52
N ALA A 201 -4.30 -11.92 33.24
CA ALA A 201 -3.78 -10.56 33.41
C ALA A 201 -4.54 -9.53 32.55
N MET A 202 -4.92 -9.90 31.31
CA MET A 202 -5.71 -9.02 30.46
C MET A 202 -7.11 -8.76 31.03
N LYS A 203 -7.77 -9.77 31.58
CA LYS A 203 -9.07 -9.57 32.24
C LYS A 203 -8.97 -8.65 33.46
N GLU A 204 -7.97 -8.82 34.30
CA GLU A 204 -7.71 -7.96 35.46
C GLU A 204 -7.43 -6.52 35.00
N ASN A 205 -6.56 -6.31 34.00
CA ASN A 205 -6.25 -4.99 33.46
C ASN A 205 -7.50 -4.28 32.89
N ILE A 206 -8.38 -5.01 32.22
CA ILE A 206 -9.64 -4.44 31.71
C ILE A 206 -10.56 -4.03 32.85
N ALA A 207 -10.74 -4.92 33.85
CA ALA A 207 -11.69 -4.70 34.95
C ALA A 207 -11.22 -3.61 35.91
N ASP A 208 -9.95 -3.63 36.29
CA ASP A 208 -9.42 -2.83 37.38
C ASP A 208 -8.72 -1.54 36.92
N GLU A 209 -8.16 -1.56 35.71
CA GLU A 209 -7.31 -0.46 35.23
C GLU A 209 -7.86 0.25 33.99
N GLY A 210 -8.92 -0.24 33.36
CA GLY A 210 -9.53 0.38 32.19
C GLY A 210 -8.76 0.23 30.88
N TYR A 211 -7.97 -0.84 30.73
CA TYR A 211 -7.33 -1.16 29.48
C TYR A 211 -8.33 -1.58 28.41
N ILE A 212 -8.02 -1.25 27.16
CA ILE A 212 -8.78 -1.69 25.98
C ILE A 212 -7.81 -2.46 25.06
N TYR A 213 -8.09 -3.73 24.85
CA TYR A 213 -7.29 -4.60 23.98
C TYR A 213 -7.94 -4.71 22.60
N TYR A 214 -7.10 -4.72 21.56
CA TYR A 214 -7.56 -4.90 20.18
C TYR A 214 -6.73 -5.98 19.48
N ILE A 215 -7.40 -6.80 18.69
CA ILE A 215 -6.79 -7.63 17.66
C ILE A 215 -6.58 -6.75 16.43
N ILE A 216 -5.37 -6.73 15.88
CA ILE A 216 -5.08 -6.07 14.61
C ILE A 216 -5.35 -7.08 13.50
N LYS A 217 -6.36 -6.81 12.68
CA LYS A 217 -6.77 -7.71 11.58
C LYS A 217 -6.44 -7.13 10.22
N ARG A 218 -6.03 -8.01 9.29
CA ARG A 218 -5.95 -7.73 7.85
C ARG A 218 -6.87 -8.72 7.13
N GLY A 219 -8.02 -8.26 6.71
CA GLY A 219 -9.07 -9.14 6.20
C GLY A 219 -9.53 -10.14 7.27
N ALA A 220 -9.35 -11.44 7.04
CA ALA A 220 -9.64 -12.49 8.00
C ALA A 220 -8.49 -12.78 8.99
N ASP A 221 -7.26 -12.40 8.65
CA ASP A 221 -6.06 -12.75 9.39
C ASP A 221 -5.85 -11.85 10.62
N ASP A 222 -5.45 -12.44 11.73
CA ASP A 222 -4.98 -11.75 12.91
C ASP A 222 -3.47 -11.53 12.77
N ILE A 223 -3.05 -10.29 12.59
CA ILE A 223 -1.67 -9.93 12.27
C ILE A 223 -0.90 -9.28 13.42
N GLY A 224 -1.54 -9.15 14.57
CA GLY A 224 -0.95 -8.55 15.76
C GLY A 224 -2.00 -8.13 16.77
N TYR A 225 -1.55 -7.45 17.81
CA TYR A 225 -2.44 -6.90 18.84
C TYR A 225 -1.93 -5.56 19.36
N THR A 226 -2.83 -4.82 20.00
CA THR A 226 -2.50 -3.55 20.65
C THR A 226 -3.36 -3.36 21.90
N ALA A 227 -2.85 -2.60 22.86
CA ALA A 227 -3.57 -2.25 24.06
C ALA A 227 -3.34 -0.77 24.40
N ILE A 228 -4.42 -0.07 24.73
CA ILE A 228 -4.43 1.32 25.13
C ILE A 228 -5.16 1.47 26.47
N LYS A 229 -4.88 2.58 27.16
CA LYS A 229 -5.53 2.97 28.41
C LYS A 229 -5.69 4.49 28.44
N PRO A 230 -6.91 5.03 28.62
CA PRO A 230 -7.11 6.45 28.93
C PRO A 230 -6.35 6.83 30.21
N ASP A 231 -5.57 7.92 30.16
CA ASP A 231 -4.74 8.41 31.29
C ASP A 231 -4.89 9.94 31.37
N GLY A 232 -5.96 10.39 32.04
CA GLY A 232 -6.31 11.79 32.15
C GLY A 232 -6.57 12.43 30.78
N ASP A 233 -5.75 13.43 30.43
CA ASP A 233 -5.81 14.12 29.12
C ASP A 233 -4.92 13.48 28.06
N ARG A 234 -4.39 12.28 28.31
CA ARG A 234 -3.52 11.53 27.42
C ARG A 234 -4.02 10.10 27.22
N LEU A 235 -3.51 9.44 26.19
CA LEU A 235 -3.71 8.03 25.92
C LEU A 235 -2.41 7.26 26.17
N PHE A 236 -2.43 6.30 27.09
CA PHE A 236 -1.31 5.38 27.26
C PHE A 236 -1.38 4.25 26.25
N LEU A 237 -0.37 4.13 25.41
CA LEU A 237 -0.17 3.00 24.50
C LEU A 237 0.69 1.94 25.20
N SER A 238 0.04 0.96 25.78
CA SER A 238 0.73 -0.11 26.54
C SER A 238 1.37 -1.15 25.61
N LYS A 239 0.69 -1.53 24.54
CA LYS A 239 1.10 -2.62 23.66
C LYS A 239 0.84 -2.22 22.19
N LEU A 240 1.79 -2.50 21.29
CA LEU A 240 1.62 -2.42 19.85
C LEU A 240 2.59 -3.39 19.18
N TYR A 241 2.11 -4.55 18.83
CA TYR A 241 2.93 -5.63 18.30
C TYR A 241 2.34 -6.20 17.01
N ILE A 242 3.20 -6.46 16.03
CA ILE A 242 2.88 -7.05 14.74
C ILE A 242 3.64 -8.35 14.59
N CYS A 243 2.96 -9.41 14.12
CA CYS A 243 3.56 -10.70 13.82
C CYS A 243 4.72 -10.54 12.82
N LYS A 244 5.75 -11.37 12.94
CA LYS A 244 7.02 -11.26 12.21
C LYS A 244 6.84 -11.12 10.70
N GLU A 245 5.99 -11.95 10.11
CA GLU A 245 5.71 -12.02 8.66
C GLU A 245 5.02 -10.76 8.14
N GLU A 246 4.45 -9.97 9.04
CA GLU A 246 3.69 -8.75 8.74
C GLU A 246 4.45 -7.46 9.08
N ARG A 247 5.64 -7.55 9.67
CA ARG A 247 6.51 -6.39 9.97
C ARG A 247 7.04 -5.75 8.68
N GLY A 248 7.40 -4.48 8.74
CA GLY A 248 7.91 -3.73 7.58
C GLY A 248 6.83 -3.24 6.60
N LYS A 249 5.60 -3.72 6.72
CA LYS A 249 4.47 -3.38 5.84
C LYS A 249 3.66 -2.15 6.31
N LYS A 250 4.15 -1.41 7.31
CA LYS A 250 3.57 -0.19 7.91
C LYS A 250 2.28 -0.39 8.70
N TYR A 251 1.92 -1.62 9.08
CA TYR A 251 0.70 -1.87 9.84
C TYR A 251 0.72 -1.29 11.25
N ALA A 252 1.88 -1.27 11.94
CA ALA A 252 2.02 -0.58 13.22
C ALA A 252 1.71 0.92 13.10
N ARG A 253 2.11 1.56 11.99
CA ARG A 253 1.77 2.96 11.73
C ARG A 253 0.27 3.16 11.51
N ALA A 254 -0.37 2.27 10.76
CA ALA A 254 -1.80 2.32 10.53
C ALA A 254 -2.60 2.12 11.84
N ALA A 255 -2.15 1.20 12.73
CA ALA A 255 -2.73 1.05 14.06
C ALA A 255 -2.55 2.31 14.93
N MET A 256 -1.36 2.93 14.87
CA MET A 256 -1.09 4.20 15.54
C MET A 256 -2.01 5.33 15.04
N ASP A 257 -2.26 5.42 13.74
CA ASP A 257 -3.16 6.41 13.16
C ASP A 257 -4.61 6.22 13.68
N CYS A 258 -5.05 4.97 13.89
CA CYS A 258 -6.32 4.67 14.57
C CYS A 258 -6.32 5.15 16.02
N HIS A 259 -5.24 4.92 16.77
CA HIS A 259 -5.12 5.40 18.15
C HIS A 259 -5.06 6.93 18.25
N LYS A 260 -4.40 7.59 17.32
CA LYS A 260 -4.43 9.06 17.21
C LYS A 260 -5.84 9.57 16.96
N GLN A 261 -6.61 8.89 16.11
CA GLN A 261 -8.00 9.25 15.88
C GLN A 261 -8.85 9.02 17.14
N PHE A 262 -8.69 7.87 17.81
CA PHE A 262 -9.34 7.60 19.10
C PHE A 262 -9.06 8.70 20.13
N ALA A 263 -7.78 9.11 20.26
CA ALA A 263 -7.39 10.17 21.21
C ALA A 263 -8.07 11.50 20.88
N ARG A 264 -8.11 11.91 19.58
CA ARG A 264 -8.83 13.13 19.14
C ARG A 264 -10.31 13.08 19.46
N ASP A 265 -10.97 11.95 19.15
CA ASP A 265 -12.40 11.76 19.36
C ASP A 265 -12.79 11.84 20.85
N HIS A 266 -11.84 11.57 21.75
CA HIS A 266 -12.00 11.65 23.20
C HIS A 266 -11.37 12.92 23.83
N GLY A 267 -10.95 13.89 23.02
CA GLY A 267 -10.39 15.16 23.50
C GLY A 267 -9.05 15.06 24.20
N MET A 268 -8.28 14.00 23.94
CA MET A 268 -6.95 13.80 24.51
C MET A 268 -5.90 14.56 23.71
N ARG A 269 -4.90 15.15 24.37
CA ARG A 269 -3.86 15.98 23.76
C ARG A 269 -2.67 15.22 23.18
N ALA A 270 -2.40 14.01 23.72
CA ALA A 270 -1.20 13.25 23.37
C ALA A 270 -1.39 11.75 23.57
N ILE A 271 -0.52 10.97 22.90
CA ILE A 271 -0.30 9.55 23.20
C ILE A 271 1.08 9.41 23.83
N TRP A 272 1.19 8.65 24.91
CA TRP A 272 2.46 8.33 25.52
C TRP A 272 2.65 6.82 25.70
N LEU A 273 3.91 6.39 25.81
CA LEU A 273 4.28 4.98 25.96
C LEU A 273 5.58 4.82 26.73
N THR A 274 5.85 3.58 27.15
CA THR A 274 7.16 3.15 27.63
C THR A 274 7.80 2.19 26.60
N VAL A 275 9.12 2.26 26.47
CA VAL A 275 9.87 1.37 25.58
C VAL A 275 11.25 1.08 26.17
N ASN A 276 11.63 -0.20 26.19
CA ASN A 276 12.91 -0.62 26.70
C ASN A 276 14.07 0.09 25.96
N LYS A 277 15.02 0.64 26.72
CA LYS A 277 16.16 1.44 26.20
C LYS A 277 17.01 0.68 25.22
N TYR A 278 17.07 -0.63 25.31
CA TYR A 278 17.83 -1.49 24.41
C TYR A 278 17.07 -1.87 23.14
N ASN A 279 15.79 -1.50 23.03
CA ASN A 279 14.97 -1.77 21.82
C ASN A 279 15.13 -0.66 20.78
N ALA A 280 16.34 -0.51 20.24
CA ALA A 280 16.71 0.56 19.31
C ALA A 280 15.80 0.61 18.06
N ASN A 281 15.38 -0.54 17.53
CA ASN A 281 14.53 -0.62 16.34
C ASN A 281 13.13 -0.04 16.60
N THR A 282 12.54 -0.38 17.74
CA THR A 282 11.22 0.12 18.13
C THR A 282 11.26 1.61 18.47
N ILE A 283 12.31 2.08 19.17
CA ILE A 283 12.52 3.51 19.45
C ILE A 283 12.62 4.30 18.12
N ALA A 284 13.40 3.81 17.16
CA ALA A 284 13.52 4.45 15.84
C ALA A 284 12.17 4.47 15.08
N ALA A 285 11.35 3.43 15.23
CA ALA A 285 10.02 3.38 14.63
C ALA A 285 9.08 4.42 15.27
N TYR A 286 9.07 4.55 16.60
CA TYR A 286 8.25 5.55 17.30
C TYR A 286 8.68 6.99 16.97
N ARG A 287 10.00 7.27 16.89
CA ARG A 287 10.50 8.58 16.42
C ARG A 287 9.99 8.93 15.01
N LYS A 288 9.96 7.96 14.08
CA LYS A 288 9.37 8.15 12.73
C LYS A 288 7.85 8.36 12.74
N MET A 289 7.16 8.04 13.83
CA MET A 289 5.72 8.28 14.04
C MET A 289 5.46 9.61 14.79
N GLY A 290 6.52 10.35 15.14
CA GLY A 290 6.43 11.65 15.79
C GLY A 290 6.54 11.63 17.31
N PHE A 291 7.00 10.51 17.89
CA PHE A 291 7.26 10.43 19.34
C PHE A 291 8.62 11.03 19.70
N GLU A 292 8.63 11.79 20.79
CA GLU A 292 9.84 12.32 21.41
C GLU A 292 10.03 11.70 22.80
N THR A 293 11.28 11.56 23.23
CA THR A 293 11.59 11.07 24.57
C THR A 293 11.33 12.20 25.56
N ILE A 294 10.46 11.97 26.53
CA ILE A 294 10.09 12.95 27.58
C ILE A 294 10.70 12.62 28.95
N GLY A 295 11.30 11.46 29.09
CA GLY A 295 11.93 10.99 30.32
C GLY A 295 12.35 9.54 30.22
N ASP A 296 12.84 9.01 31.34
CA ASP A 296 13.19 7.60 31.47
C ASP A 296 13.04 7.15 32.94
N GLY A 297 13.03 5.84 33.14
CA GLY A 297 12.93 5.27 34.47
C GLY A 297 13.20 3.78 34.52
N VAL A 298 13.58 3.32 35.73
CA VAL A 298 13.73 1.91 36.03
C VAL A 298 12.59 1.48 36.93
N THR A 299 11.83 0.47 36.52
CA THR A 299 10.71 -0.07 37.29
C THR A 299 11.00 -1.50 37.69
N ASP A 300 10.92 -1.81 38.98
CA ASP A 300 10.93 -3.19 39.48
C ASP A 300 9.61 -3.85 39.11
N ILE A 301 9.71 -4.93 38.32
CA ILE A 301 8.54 -5.69 37.90
C ILE A 301 8.33 -6.97 38.72
N GLY A 302 9.13 -7.19 39.75
CA GLY A 302 9.08 -8.35 40.64
C GLY A 302 9.97 -9.52 40.14
N SER A 303 10.09 -10.53 41.00
CA SER A 303 10.95 -11.71 40.77
C SER A 303 12.41 -11.37 40.45
N GLY A 304 12.91 -10.21 40.89
CA GLY A 304 14.26 -9.73 40.63
C GLY A 304 14.47 -9.13 39.23
N TYR A 305 13.42 -8.96 38.46
CA TYR A 305 13.47 -8.35 37.14
C TYR A 305 13.13 -6.86 37.17
N VAL A 306 13.78 -6.08 36.30
CA VAL A 306 13.55 -4.66 36.13
C VAL A 306 13.29 -4.30 34.68
N MET A 307 12.51 -3.25 34.45
CA MET A 307 12.33 -2.59 33.17
C MET A 307 13.04 -1.26 33.20
N ASP A 308 14.00 -1.07 32.29
CA ASP A 308 14.71 0.21 32.10
C ASP A 308 14.23 0.84 30.79
N ASP A 309 13.28 1.76 30.91
CA ASP A 309 12.49 2.27 29.81
C ASP A 309 12.70 3.76 29.56
N TYR A 310 12.60 4.16 28.27
CA TYR A 310 12.27 5.53 27.91
C TYR A 310 10.76 5.75 27.96
N PHE A 311 10.37 6.93 28.41
CA PHE A 311 9.02 7.46 28.27
C PHE A 311 8.99 8.32 27.01
N MET A 312 8.06 8.01 26.10
CA MET A 312 7.95 8.75 24.86
C MET A 312 6.52 9.25 24.67
N GLU A 313 6.38 10.45 24.10
CA GLU A 313 5.08 11.11 23.87
C GLU A 313 5.00 11.69 22.45
N CYS A 314 3.82 11.68 21.85
CA CYS A 314 3.52 12.43 20.63
C CYS A 314 2.18 13.16 20.76
N SER A 315 2.08 14.39 20.27
CA SER A 315 0.82 15.14 20.15
C SER A 315 -0.12 14.50 19.12
N VAL A 316 -1.44 14.67 19.26
CA VAL A 316 -2.48 14.09 18.40
C VAL A 316 -3.31 15.15 17.65
#